data_e8c77feba60c13b715b9efb3f7dc04c9
#
_entry.id   e8c77feba60c13b715b9efb3f7dc04c9
#
_cell.length_a   1.000
_cell.length_b   1.000
_cell.length_c   1.000
_cell.angle_alpha   90.00
_cell.angle_beta   90.00
_cell.angle_gamma   90.00
#
_symmetry.space_group_name_H-M   'P 1'
#
loop_
_entity.id
_entity.type
_entity.pdbx_description
1 polymer ?
#
loop_
_entity_poly.entity_id
_entity_poly.type
_entity_poly.pdbx_seq_one_letter_code
_entity_poly.pdbx_strand_id
1 'polypeptide(L)'
;MYDQITVYGDSIIALTLPSRGPLLPYMACADFHPAHPGFYHDFNALFLERYQWKVPPNTGGYMVVPAKIRIGESITLARVKNWWAKDRKYYRHSCNADQVEHVFVNMENKAVEMFRRGELDIMNVRKPEVWETGLELPEVHRGYIDKYSLEANYACPPYGLYLNCSDKLLKNPDIRRGLAHSVNMGLVIDTLFRGNMRRLGSYMEGYGDLTLPLKAPEYSKKKAMEYFARAGYREMGTD
;
A
#
# COMPACT_ATOMS: atom_id res chain seq x y z
N MET A 1 -1.92 17.88 13.44
CA MET A 1 -2.31 16.73 14.26
C MET A 1 -2.14 17.00 15.75
N TYR A 2 -1.11 17.73 16.18
CA TYR A 2 -0.89 18.15 17.58
C TYR A 2 -1.19 19.64 17.73
N ASP A 3 -1.81 20.00 18.86
CA ASP A 3 -2.04 21.39 19.23
C ASP A 3 -0.78 21.97 19.89
N GLN A 4 -0.19 21.20 20.79
CA GLN A 4 1.03 21.58 21.47
C GLN A 4 1.91 20.37 21.78
N ILE A 5 3.23 20.56 21.70
CA ILE A 5 4.24 19.61 22.17
C ILE A 5 4.99 20.29 23.32
N THR A 6 4.94 19.67 24.50
CA THR A 6 5.64 20.18 25.69
C THR A 6 6.69 19.18 26.15
N VAL A 7 7.92 19.67 26.38
CA VAL A 7 9.03 18.84 26.87
C VAL A 7 9.27 19.15 28.32
N TYR A 8 9.30 18.10 29.15
CA TYR A 8 9.60 18.19 30.57
C TYR A 8 10.94 17.47 30.87
N GLY A 9 12.00 18.24 31.08
CA GLY A 9 13.35 17.69 31.27
C GLY A 9 13.80 16.87 30.06
N ASP A 10 14.58 15.83 30.30
CA ASP A 10 15.23 15.01 29.26
C ASP A 10 14.48 13.74 28.91
N SER A 11 13.34 13.46 29.56
CA SER A 11 12.73 12.13 29.50
C SER A 11 11.23 12.12 29.23
N ILE A 12 10.56 13.26 29.30
CA ILE A 12 9.09 13.32 29.19
C ILE A 12 8.69 14.31 28.12
N ILE A 13 7.86 13.83 27.20
CA ILE A 13 7.20 14.64 26.17
C ILE A 13 5.70 14.50 26.33
N ALA A 14 4.98 15.62 26.44
CA ALA A 14 3.52 15.65 26.43
C ALA A 14 3.01 16.17 25.09
N LEU A 15 2.07 15.44 24.51
CA LEU A 15 1.40 15.77 23.27
C LEU A 15 -0.04 16.22 23.58
N THR A 16 -0.36 17.47 23.33
CA THR A 16 -1.73 17.99 23.47
C THR A 16 -2.44 17.83 22.12
N LEU A 17 -3.60 17.20 22.15
CA LEU A 17 -4.41 16.97 20.95
C LEU A 17 -5.55 17.99 20.85
N PRO A 18 -5.94 18.43 19.66
CA PRO A 18 -6.94 19.48 19.45
C PRO A 18 -8.36 19.05 19.81
N SER A 19 -8.61 17.76 19.94
CA SER A 19 -9.92 17.22 20.29
C SER A 19 -9.79 15.94 21.14
N ARG A 20 -10.91 15.54 21.74
CA ARG A 20 -10.99 14.29 22.49
C ARG A 20 -11.57 13.18 21.62
N GLY A 21 -10.98 12.02 21.67
CA GLY A 21 -11.47 10.83 21.00
C GLY A 21 -10.73 9.57 21.49
N PRO A 22 -11.39 8.40 21.56
CA PRO A 22 -10.81 7.20 22.17
C PRO A 22 -9.58 6.67 21.41
N LEU A 23 -9.48 6.90 20.11
CA LEU A 23 -8.37 6.43 19.27
C LEU A 23 -7.28 7.48 19.05
N LEU A 24 -7.55 8.76 19.31
CA LEU A 24 -6.59 9.85 19.05
C LEU A 24 -5.25 9.69 19.77
N PRO A 25 -5.18 9.27 21.04
CA PRO A 25 -3.88 9.03 21.70
C PRO A 25 -3.06 7.94 21.01
N TYR A 26 -3.70 6.85 20.56
CA TYR A 26 -3.02 5.77 19.83
C TYR A 26 -2.51 6.24 18.47
N MET A 27 -3.32 6.99 17.72
CA MET A 27 -2.93 7.54 16.43
C MET A 27 -1.77 8.52 16.58
N ALA A 28 -1.84 9.41 17.58
CA ALA A 28 -0.77 10.35 17.86
C ALA A 28 0.55 9.65 18.20
N CYS A 29 0.50 8.59 19.03
CA CYS A 29 1.69 7.80 19.36
C CYS A 29 2.20 6.97 18.17
N ALA A 30 1.31 6.44 17.33
CA ALA A 30 1.68 5.66 16.15
C ALA A 30 2.39 6.50 15.08
N ASP A 31 1.99 7.76 14.93
CA ASP A 31 2.58 8.70 13.97
C ASP A 31 3.80 9.45 14.54
N PHE A 32 4.13 9.22 15.80
CA PHE A 32 5.28 9.86 16.42
C PHE A 32 6.55 9.07 16.13
N HIS A 33 7.29 9.51 15.11
CA HIS A 33 8.56 8.92 14.70
C HIS A 33 9.73 9.81 15.11
N PRO A 34 10.43 9.49 16.22
CA PRO A 34 11.59 10.27 16.63
C PRO A 34 12.69 10.21 15.57
N ALA A 35 13.19 11.37 15.19
CA ALA A 35 14.29 11.49 14.26
C ALA A 35 15.61 11.72 15.01
N HIS A 36 16.73 11.22 14.45
CA HIS A 36 18.04 11.40 15.06
C HIS A 36 18.47 12.88 14.95
N PRO A 37 18.66 13.61 16.05
CA PRO A 37 18.89 15.05 16.03
C PRO A 37 20.22 15.44 15.34
N GLY A 38 21.25 14.60 15.46
CA GLY A 38 22.53 14.84 14.79
C GLY A 38 22.50 14.57 13.28
N PHE A 39 21.43 13.90 12.75
CA PHE A 39 21.27 13.70 11.32
C PHE A 39 20.38 14.78 10.70
N TYR A 40 19.22 15.04 11.31
CA TYR A 40 18.25 16.03 10.84
C TYR A 40 18.39 17.33 11.66
N HIS A 41 19.40 18.14 11.35
CA HIS A 41 19.64 19.39 12.08
C HIS A 41 19.28 20.66 11.30
N ASP A 42 19.10 20.56 9.97
CA ASP A 42 18.80 21.70 9.12
C ASP A 42 17.41 21.56 8.47
N PHE A 43 16.41 22.16 9.10
CA PHE A 43 15.04 22.22 8.59
C PHE A 43 14.80 23.54 7.85
N ASN A 44 15.24 23.61 6.60
CA ASN A 44 15.06 24.79 5.75
C ASN A 44 14.56 24.39 4.34
N ALA A 45 14.45 25.34 3.42
CA ALA A 45 13.98 25.11 2.06
C ALA A 45 14.78 24.05 1.28
N LEU A 46 16.05 23.82 1.65
CA LEU A 46 16.93 22.83 1.02
C LEU A 46 16.88 21.46 1.70
N PHE A 47 15.94 21.21 2.60
CA PHE A 47 15.84 19.96 3.36
C PHE A 47 15.79 18.73 2.45
N LEU A 48 14.91 18.72 1.44
CA LEU A 48 14.77 17.60 0.51
C LEU A 48 16.05 17.39 -0.29
N GLU A 49 16.62 18.45 -0.85
CA GLU A 49 17.86 18.38 -1.60
C GLU A 49 19.01 17.80 -0.77
N ARG A 50 19.10 18.18 0.49
CA ARG A 50 20.16 17.76 1.41
C ARG A 50 20.02 16.32 1.90
N TYR A 51 18.81 15.85 2.16
CA TYR A 51 18.56 14.58 2.85
C TYR A 51 18.00 13.45 1.97
N GLN A 52 17.40 13.75 0.80
CA GLN A 52 16.76 12.74 -0.04
C GLN A 52 17.65 11.56 -0.47
N TRP A 53 18.96 11.78 -0.54
CA TRP A 53 19.94 10.76 -0.95
C TRP A 53 20.82 10.25 0.20
N LYS A 54 20.56 10.67 1.42
CA LYS A 54 21.29 10.20 2.60
C LYS A 54 20.50 9.08 3.29
N VAL A 55 21.23 8.05 3.70
CA VAL A 55 20.66 6.98 4.49
C VAL A 55 20.49 7.45 5.93
N PRO A 56 19.25 7.59 6.46
CA PRO A 56 19.04 8.02 7.83
C PRO A 56 19.45 6.92 8.81
N PRO A 57 19.94 7.25 10.00
CA PRO A 57 20.06 6.33 11.10
C PRO A 57 18.69 5.75 11.44
N ASN A 58 18.65 4.48 11.80
CA ASN A 58 17.43 3.80 12.20
C ASN A 58 17.66 2.90 13.41
N THR A 59 16.58 2.47 14.04
CA THR A 59 16.59 1.56 15.20
C THR A 59 16.17 0.13 14.83
N GLY A 60 16.04 -0.17 13.54
CA GLY A 60 15.61 -1.46 13.01
C GLY A 60 16.67 -2.55 13.08
N GLY A 61 16.26 -3.79 12.84
CA GLY A 61 17.16 -4.96 12.83
C GLY A 61 18.07 -5.05 11.59
N TYR A 62 17.84 -4.21 10.59
CA TYR A 62 18.67 -4.08 9.40
C TYR A 62 19.11 -2.64 9.19
N MET A 63 20.29 -2.48 8.61
CA MET A 63 20.83 -1.20 8.19
C MET A 63 21.24 -1.26 6.72
N VAL A 64 21.07 -0.17 6.00
CA VAL A 64 21.56 -0.03 4.63
C VAL A 64 23.09 -0.08 4.61
N VAL A 65 23.64 -0.80 3.66
CA VAL A 65 25.09 -0.81 3.39
C VAL A 65 25.38 0.23 2.30
N PRO A 66 25.92 1.42 2.64
CA PRO A 66 26.09 2.51 1.67
C PRO A 66 26.93 2.11 0.44
N ALA A 67 27.97 1.30 0.64
CA ALA A 67 28.83 0.81 -0.44
C ALA A 67 28.15 -0.16 -1.40
N LYS A 68 26.95 -0.65 -1.06
CA LYS A 68 26.14 -1.59 -1.85
C LYS A 68 24.84 -0.97 -2.35
N ILE A 69 24.77 0.34 -2.44
CA ILE A 69 23.66 1.05 -3.12
C ILE A 69 24.01 1.13 -4.60
N ARG A 70 23.19 0.51 -5.44
CA ARG A 70 23.27 0.63 -6.91
C ARG A 70 22.00 1.35 -7.39
N ILE A 71 22.14 2.62 -7.72
CA ILE A 71 21.00 3.48 -8.09
C ILE A 71 20.28 2.90 -9.29
N GLY A 72 18.96 2.69 -9.13
CA GLY A 72 18.10 2.10 -10.16
C GLY A 72 18.19 0.57 -10.31
N GLU A 73 19.09 -0.09 -9.58
CA GLU A 73 19.31 -1.54 -9.67
C GLU A 73 18.99 -2.26 -8.36
N SER A 74 19.71 -1.95 -7.28
CA SER A 74 19.49 -2.64 -6.01
C SER A 74 19.98 -1.85 -4.80
N ILE A 75 19.49 -2.27 -3.64
CA ILE A 75 19.93 -1.80 -2.33
C ILE A 75 20.12 -3.00 -1.40
N THR A 76 21.26 -3.07 -0.72
CA THR A 76 21.54 -4.14 0.24
C THR A 76 21.41 -3.66 1.67
N LEU A 77 20.70 -4.42 2.46
CA LEU A 77 20.55 -4.27 3.90
C LEU A 77 21.41 -5.34 4.60
N ALA A 78 22.11 -4.97 5.67
CA ALA A 78 22.84 -5.92 6.53
C ALA A 78 22.19 -5.99 7.91
N ARG A 79 22.16 -7.18 8.48
CA ARG A 79 21.63 -7.43 9.83
C ARG A 79 22.49 -6.75 10.89
N VAL A 80 21.85 -6.08 11.82
CA VAL A 80 22.47 -5.50 13.01
C VAL A 80 22.66 -6.59 14.06
N LYS A 81 23.89 -7.08 14.24
CA LYS A 81 24.18 -8.24 15.12
C LYS A 81 23.74 -8.03 16.57
N ASN A 82 23.94 -6.84 17.11
CA ASN A 82 23.55 -6.48 18.48
C ASN A 82 22.32 -5.59 18.52
N TRP A 83 21.32 -5.92 17.68
CA TRP A 83 20.08 -5.17 17.68
C TRP A 83 19.39 -5.23 19.06
N TRP A 84 18.97 -4.08 19.56
CA TRP A 84 18.38 -3.92 20.88
C TRP A 84 17.11 -4.75 21.13
N ALA A 85 16.37 -5.08 20.07
CA ALA A 85 15.09 -5.81 20.17
C ALA A 85 15.21 -7.31 19.83
N LYS A 86 16.40 -7.83 19.50
CA LYS A 86 16.60 -9.21 19.04
C LYS A 86 15.99 -10.29 19.97
N ASP A 87 16.04 -10.05 21.28
CA ASP A 87 15.56 -11.01 22.30
C ASP A 87 14.14 -10.67 22.79
N ARG A 88 13.48 -9.65 22.23
CA ARG A 88 12.11 -9.28 22.60
C ARG A 88 11.10 -10.26 22.01
N LYS A 89 10.03 -10.54 22.77
CA LYS A 89 8.99 -11.54 22.45
C LYS A 89 8.52 -11.52 20.99
N TYR A 90 8.30 -10.33 20.41
CA TYR A 90 7.77 -10.18 19.06
C TYR A 90 8.83 -10.18 17.96
N TYR A 91 10.11 -10.05 18.31
CA TYR A 91 11.20 -9.86 17.34
C TYR A 91 12.25 -10.97 17.33
N ARG A 92 12.29 -11.83 18.35
CA ARG A 92 13.30 -12.89 18.52
C ARG A 92 13.42 -13.89 17.38
N HIS A 93 12.41 -13.96 16.50
CA HIS A 93 12.39 -14.85 15.34
C HIS A 93 12.39 -14.06 14.02
N SER A 94 12.67 -12.76 14.06
CA SER A 94 12.80 -11.91 12.88
C SER A 94 14.26 -11.63 12.53
N CYS A 95 14.49 -11.00 11.37
CA CYS A 95 15.82 -10.61 10.91
C CYS A 95 16.80 -11.79 10.82
N ASN A 96 16.37 -12.93 10.24
CA ASN A 96 17.15 -14.17 10.20
C ASN A 96 18.26 -14.14 9.14
N ALA A 97 18.06 -13.48 7.99
CA ALA A 97 19.06 -13.37 6.95
C ALA A 97 20.17 -12.39 7.36
N ASP A 98 21.44 -12.70 7.04
CA ASP A 98 22.55 -11.79 7.29
C ASP A 98 22.53 -10.55 6.41
N GLN A 99 22.07 -10.71 5.17
CA GLN A 99 21.88 -9.64 4.20
C GLN A 99 20.59 -9.85 3.44
N VAL A 100 19.93 -8.76 3.07
CA VAL A 100 18.77 -8.73 2.20
C VAL A 100 19.05 -7.73 1.08
N GLU A 101 19.08 -8.20 -0.15
CA GLU A 101 19.21 -7.36 -1.32
C GLU A 101 17.83 -7.14 -1.95
N HIS A 102 17.40 -5.90 -2.03
CA HIS A 102 16.20 -5.51 -2.77
C HIS A 102 16.61 -5.12 -4.19
N VAL A 103 16.18 -5.90 -5.15
CA VAL A 103 16.42 -5.67 -6.58
C VAL A 103 15.23 -4.96 -7.20
N PHE A 104 15.47 -3.85 -7.91
CA PHE A 104 14.43 -3.08 -8.57
C PHE A 104 14.21 -3.58 -10.00
N VAL A 105 13.05 -4.17 -10.24
CA VAL A 105 12.69 -4.71 -11.54
C VAL A 105 11.40 -4.05 -12.02
N ASN A 106 11.48 -3.30 -13.12
CA ASN A 106 10.35 -2.50 -13.64
C ASN A 106 9.25 -3.35 -14.31
N MET A 107 9.59 -4.55 -14.78
CA MET A 107 8.66 -5.43 -15.49
C MET A 107 8.54 -6.77 -14.78
N GLU A 108 7.31 -7.19 -14.47
CA GLU A 108 7.04 -8.43 -13.75
C GLU A 108 7.54 -9.66 -14.52
N ASN A 109 7.41 -9.69 -15.84
CA ASN A 109 7.93 -10.78 -16.66
C ASN A 109 9.46 -10.92 -16.54
N LYS A 110 10.19 -9.80 -16.45
CA LYS A 110 11.65 -9.84 -16.19
C LYS A 110 11.95 -10.40 -14.80
N ALA A 111 11.15 -10.03 -13.80
CA ALA A 111 11.30 -10.59 -12.44
C ALA A 111 11.07 -12.10 -12.42
N VAL A 112 10.08 -12.60 -13.19
CA VAL A 112 9.84 -14.05 -13.36
C VAL A 112 11.07 -14.75 -13.94
N GLU A 113 11.69 -14.19 -14.99
CA GLU A 113 12.89 -14.77 -15.59
C GLU A 113 14.10 -14.76 -14.64
N MET A 114 14.29 -13.68 -13.87
CA MET A 114 15.33 -13.61 -12.84
C MET A 114 15.08 -14.63 -11.74
N PHE A 115 13.83 -14.80 -11.30
CA PHE A 115 13.46 -15.81 -10.33
C PHE A 115 13.72 -17.24 -10.82
N ARG A 116 13.36 -17.54 -12.08
CA ARG A 116 13.66 -18.84 -12.73
C ARG A 116 15.15 -19.16 -12.79
N ARG A 117 16.00 -18.13 -12.91
CA ARG A 117 17.47 -18.29 -12.93
C ARG A 117 18.08 -18.39 -11.54
N GLY A 118 17.26 -18.30 -10.48
CA GLY A 118 17.75 -18.26 -9.10
C GLY A 118 18.44 -16.96 -8.71
N GLU A 119 18.20 -15.88 -9.45
CA GLU A 119 18.73 -14.54 -9.14
C GLU A 119 17.89 -13.84 -8.05
N LEU A 120 16.70 -14.35 -7.76
CA LEU A 120 15.79 -13.87 -6.71
C LEU A 120 15.34 -15.06 -5.86
N ASP A 121 15.44 -14.92 -4.54
CA ASP A 121 14.96 -15.93 -3.58
C ASP A 121 13.46 -15.77 -3.29
N ILE A 122 12.93 -14.56 -3.38
CA ILE A 122 11.53 -14.23 -3.11
C ILE A 122 11.02 -13.28 -4.18
N MET A 123 9.83 -13.56 -4.69
CA MET A 123 9.14 -12.70 -5.63
C MET A 123 7.67 -12.51 -5.25
N ASN A 124 7.21 -11.26 -5.20
CA ASN A 124 5.79 -10.95 -5.04
C ASN A 124 5.09 -10.91 -6.39
N VAL A 125 4.08 -11.74 -6.56
CA VAL A 125 3.27 -11.80 -7.78
C VAL A 125 1.98 -11.02 -7.57
N ARG A 126 1.72 -10.06 -8.44
CA ARG A 126 0.51 -9.21 -8.39
C ARG A 126 -0.49 -9.52 -9.48
N LYS A 127 -0.03 -10.04 -10.62
CA LYS A 127 -0.88 -10.36 -11.76
C LYS A 127 -1.38 -11.79 -11.66
N PRO A 128 -2.71 -12.02 -11.68
CA PRO A 128 -3.29 -13.37 -11.66
C PRO A 128 -2.77 -14.26 -12.80
N GLU A 129 -2.56 -13.68 -13.98
CA GLU A 129 -2.01 -14.41 -15.12
C GLU A 129 -0.62 -14.99 -14.83
N VAL A 130 0.27 -14.19 -14.23
CA VAL A 130 1.61 -14.65 -13.84
C VAL A 130 1.51 -15.74 -12.77
N TRP A 131 0.60 -15.57 -11.79
CA TRP A 131 0.38 -16.54 -10.72
C TRP A 131 -0.13 -17.89 -11.23
N GLU A 132 -1.08 -17.87 -12.16
CA GLU A 132 -1.73 -19.09 -12.66
C GLU A 132 -0.94 -19.79 -13.74
N THR A 133 -0.43 -19.05 -14.72
CA THR A 133 0.22 -19.62 -15.92
C THR A 133 1.70 -19.29 -16.03
N GLY A 134 2.12 -18.11 -15.61
CA GLY A 134 3.52 -17.69 -15.71
C GLY A 134 4.48 -18.44 -14.77
N LEU A 135 3.95 -19.05 -13.71
CA LEU A 135 4.68 -19.85 -12.73
C LEU A 135 4.36 -21.35 -12.80
N GLU A 136 3.88 -21.84 -13.95
CA GLU A 136 3.81 -23.26 -14.29
C GLU A 136 5.21 -23.76 -14.64
N LEU A 137 6.08 -23.88 -13.63
CA LEU A 137 7.49 -24.23 -13.77
C LEU A 137 7.75 -25.64 -13.28
N PRO A 138 8.66 -26.40 -13.92
CA PRO A 138 9.11 -27.71 -13.42
C PRO A 138 9.62 -27.65 -11.98
N GLU A 139 10.24 -26.54 -11.59
CA GLU A 139 10.78 -26.30 -10.25
C GLU A 139 9.68 -26.21 -9.18
N VAL A 140 8.51 -25.67 -9.53
CA VAL A 140 7.33 -25.65 -8.67
C VAL A 140 6.79 -27.07 -8.48
N HIS A 141 6.65 -27.83 -9.56
CA HIS A 141 6.16 -29.22 -9.50
C HIS A 141 7.11 -30.16 -8.75
N ARG A 142 8.42 -29.86 -8.76
CA ARG A 142 9.44 -30.61 -8.02
C ARG A 142 9.59 -30.18 -6.57
N GLY A 143 8.89 -29.14 -6.13
CA GLY A 143 8.97 -28.61 -4.77
C GLY A 143 10.24 -27.78 -4.47
N TYR A 144 10.94 -27.29 -5.49
CA TYR A 144 12.06 -26.37 -5.31
C TYR A 144 11.60 -24.91 -5.14
N ILE A 145 10.40 -24.61 -5.62
CA ILE A 145 9.74 -23.31 -5.51
C ILE A 145 8.38 -23.53 -4.86
N ASP A 146 8.15 -22.83 -3.76
CA ASP A 146 6.86 -22.82 -3.08
C ASP A 146 6.03 -21.60 -3.50
N LYS A 147 4.74 -21.82 -3.81
CA LYS A 147 3.77 -20.77 -4.09
C LYS A 147 2.86 -20.59 -2.87
N TYR A 148 2.84 -19.38 -2.30
CA TYR A 148 1.99 -19.06 -1.16
C TYR A 148 0.98 -17.97 -1.52
N SER A 149 -0.29 -18.25 -1.30
CA SER A 149 -1.35 -17.23 -1.26
C SER A 149 -1.74 -17.02 0.18
N LEU A 150 -1.52 -15.81 0.68
CA LEU A 150 -1.84 -15.45 2.06
C LEU A 150 -3.11 -14.62 2.08
N GLU A 151 -4.13 -15.14 2.73
CA GLU A 151 -5.35 -14.39 3.02
C GLU A 151 -5.21 -13.69 4.37
N ALA A 152 -5.45 -12.40 4.39
CA ALA A 152 -5.41 -11.62 5.61
C ALA A 152 -6.81 -11.11 5.96
N ASN A 153 -7.24 -11.37 7.18
CA ASN A 153 -8.53 -10.90 7.68
C ASN A 153 -8.39 -9.52 8.33
N TYR A 154 -7.97 -8.56 7.54
CA TYR A 154 -7.94 -7.14 7.94
C TYR A 154 -8.58 -6.28 6.86
N ALA A 155 -8.89 -5.05 7.23
CA ALA A 155 -9.43 -4.08 6.28
C ALA A 155 -8.44 -3.85 5.13
N CYS A 156 -8.86 -4.18 3.92
CA CYS A 156 -8.06 -3.96 2.73
C CYS A 156 -8.29 -2.56 2.18
N PRO A 157 -7.24 -1.86 1.71
CA PRO A 157 -7.43 -0.60 1.02
C PRO A 157 -8.27 -0.83 -0.25
N PRO A 158 -9.31 -0.02 -0.49
CA PRO A 158 -10.11 -0.15 -1.69
C PRO A 158 -9.32 0.29 -2.91
N TYR A 159 -9.33 -0.54 -3.94
CA TYR A 159 -8.87 -0.16 -5.27
C TYR A 159 -10.04 0.39 -6.08
N GLY A 160 -9.86 1.55 -6.70
CA GLY A 160 -10.91 2.16 -7.49
C GLY A 160 -10.54 3.50 -8.09
N LEU A 161 -11.50 4.13 -8.73
CA LEU A 161 -11.37 5.48 -9.24
C LEU A 161 -11.79 6.46 -8.15
N TYR A 162 -10.85 7.28 -7.71
CA TYR A 162 -11.10 8.38 -6.78
C TYR A 162 -11.53 9.60 -7.58
N LEU A 163 -12.75 10.08 -7.31
CA LEU A 163 -13.34 11.19 -8.03
C LEU A 163 -13.14 12.50 -7.25
N ASN A 164 -12.55 13.50 -7.90
CA ASN A 164 -12.39 14.83 -7.32
C ASN A 164 -13.74 15.56 -7.24
N CYS A 165 -14.38 15.53 -6.08
CA CYS A 165 -15.69 16.16 -5.87
C CYS A 165 -15.65 17.70 -5.89
N SER A 166 -14.47 18.34 -5.97
CA SER A 166 -14.33 19.79 -6.19
C SER A 166 -14.43 20.18 -7.67
N ASP A 167 -14.30 19.22 -8.58
CA ASP A 167 -14.52 19.44 -10.02
C ASP A 167 -15.99 19.76 -10.29
N LYS A 168 -16.24 20.68 -11.25
CA LYS A 168 -17.59 21.15 -11.58
C LYS A 168 -18.53 20.02 -12.04
N LEU A 169 -18.03 19.08 -12.83
CA LEU A 169 -18.80 17.94 -13.31
C LEU A 169 -19.00 16.91 -12.22
N LEU A 170 -17.91 16.52 -11.55
CA LEU A 170 -17.91 15.44 -10.55
C LEU A 170 -18.51 15.86 -9.20
N LYS A 171 -18.74 17.15 -8.97
CA LYS A 171 -19.49 17.64 -7.80
C LYS A 171 -20.93 17.12 -7.79
N ASN A 172 -21.55 16.91 -8.96
CA ASN A 172 -22.89 16.37 -9.06
C ASN A 172 -22.91 14.88 -8.68
N PRO A 173 -23.68 14.47 -7.63
CA PRO A 173 -23.72 13.07 -7.19
C PRO A 173 -24.35 12.13 -8.24
N ASP A 174 -25.24 12.63 -9.10
CA ASP A 174 -25.86 11.81 -10.14
C ASP A 174 -24.86 11.45 -11.24
N ILE A 175 -23.91 12.34 -11.57
CA ILE A 175 -22.79 11.99 -12.46
C ILE A 175 -21.97 10.85 -11.85
N ARG A 176 -21.61 10.93 -10.58
CA ARG A 176 -20.82 9.86 -9.92
C ARG A 176 -21.57 8.54 -9.85
N ARG A 177 -22.90 8.56 -9.58
CA ARG A 177 -23.74 7.37 -9.61
C ARG A 177 -23.87 6.79 -11.02
N GLY A 178 -24.04 7.64 -12.02
CA GLY A 178 -24.05 7.24 -13.43
C GLY A 178 -22.75 6.52 -13.81
N LEU A 179 -21.59 7.08 -13.46
CA LEU A 179 -20.29 6.44 -13.67
C LEU A 179 -20.18 5.09 -12.96
N ALA A 180 -20.68 4.98 -11.72
CA ALA A 180 -20.63 3.73 -10.97
C ALA A 180 -21.47 2.60 -11.61
N HIS A 181 -22.55 2.93 -12.31
CA HIS A 181 -23.37 1.98 -13.05
C HIS A 181 -22.89 1.76 -14.50
N SER A 182 -22.04 2.61 -15.05
CA SER A 182 -21.59 2.51 -16.44
C SER A 182 -20.46 1.51 -16.64
N VAL A 183 -19.71 1.16 -15.58
CA VAL A 183 -18.57 0.24 -15.64
C VAL A 183 -18.98 -1.17 -15.25
N ASN A 184 -18.81 -2.13 -16.15
CA ASN A 184 -19.03 -3.55 -15.84
C ASN A 184 -17.84 -4.13 -15.06
N MET A 185 -17.79 -3.81 -13.76
CA MET A 185 -16.72 -4.31 -12.89
C MET A 185 -16.77 -5.83 -12.68
N GLY A 186 -17.93 -6.48 -12.82
CA GLY A 186 -18.01 -7.94 -12.81
C GLY A 186 -17.19 -8.53 -13.94
N LEU A 187 -17.41 -8.07 -15.17
CA LEU A 187 -16.62 -8.51 -16.33
C LEU A 187 -15.12 -8.23 -16.16
N VAL A 188 -14.77 -7.06 -15.61
CA VAL A 188 -13.35 -6.70 -15.35
C VAL A 188 -12.73 -7.68 -14.32
N ILE A 189 -13.45 -7.99 -13.24
CA ILE A 189 -12.98 -8.93 -12.23
C ILE A 189 -12.80 -10.33 -12.83
N ASP A 190 -13.79 -10.79 -13.59
CA ASP A 190 -13.78 -12.15 -14.15
C ASP A 190 -12.69 -12.30 -15.24
N THR A 191 -12.50 -11.27 -16.10
CA THR A 191 -11.56 -11.38 -17.23
C THR A 191 -10.15 -10.97 -16.89
N LEU A 192 -9.95 -9.80 -16.26
CA LEU A 192 -8.60 -9.26 -15.98
C LEU A 192 -8.04 -9.78 -14.66
N PHE A 193 -8.89 -9.97 -13.66
CA PHE A 193 -8.47 -10.45 -12.35
C PHE A 193 -8.79 -11.93 -12.12
N ARG A 194 -9.37 -12.62 -13.12
CA ARG A 194 -9.69 -14.05 -13.09
C ARG A 194 -10.47 -14.47 -11.82
N GLY A 195 -11.37 -13.61 -11.36
CA GLY A 195 -12.14 -13.84 -10.15
C GLY A 195 -11.37 -13.64 -8.82
N ASN A 196 -10.08 -13.27 -8.86
CA ASN A 196 -9.26 -13.11 -7.65
C ASN A 196 -9.51 -11.78 -6.90
N MET A 197 -10.48 -11.00 -7.32
CA MET A 197 -10.87 -9.76 -6.65
C MET A 197 -12.35 -9.77 -6.30
N ARG A 198 -12.70 -9.11 -5.21
CA ARG A 198 -14.07 -8.94 -4.77
C ARG A 198 -14.49 -7.48 -4.89
N ARG A 199 -15.69 -7.24 -5.40
CA ARG A 199 -16.25 -5.90 -5.44
C ARG A 199 -16.66 -5.45 -4.04
N LEU A 200 -16.19 -4.28 -3.62
CA LEU A 200 -16.55 -3.71 -2.33
C LEU A 200 -17.89 -2.97 -2.41
N GLY A 201 -18.72 -3.15 -1.40
CA GLY A 201 -19.96 -2.40 -1.23
C GLY A 201 -19.75 -1.08 -0.48
N SER A 202 -18.70 -1.02 0.35
CA SER A 202 -18.38 0.11 1.21
C SER A 202 -16.88 0.38 1.20
N TYR A 203 -16.50 1.64 1.39
CA TYR A 203 -15.10 2.03 1.61
C TYR A 203 -14.50 1.41 2.88
N MET A 204 -15.34 1.19 3.90
CA MET A 204 -14.96 0.65 5.21
C MET A 204 -15.18 -0.87 5.30
N GLU A 205 -15.12 -1.58 4.19
CA GLU A 205 -15.28 -3.04 4.20
C GLU A 205 -14.07 -3.74 4.83
N GLY A 206 -14.35 -4.77 5.62
CA GLY A 206 -13.33 -5.48 6.40
C GLY A 206 -13.06 -4.91 7.80
N TYR A 207 -13.79 -3.87 8.21
CA TYR A 207 -13.69 -3.28 9.56
C TYR A 207 -14.66 -3.92 10.58
N GLY A 208 -15.07 -5.18 10.37
CA GLY A 208 -16.00 -5.89 11.26
C GLY A 208 -17.32 -5.15 11.41
N ASP A 209 -17.75 -4.93 12.64
CA ASP A 209 -19.03 -4.26 12.99
C ASP A 209 -19.12 -2.80 12.49
N LEU A 210 -18.02 -2.19 12.13
CA LEU A 210 -17.99 -0.84 11.55
C LEU A 210 -18.28 -0.84 10.03
N THR A 211 -18.33 -2.00 9.41
CA THR A 211 -18.64 -2.14 8.00
C THR A 211 -20.15 -1.96 7.75
N LEU A 212 -20.51 -0.96 6.94
CA LEU A 212 -21.89 -0.80 6.51
C LEU A 212 -22.26 -1.90 5.51
N PRO A 213 -23.42 -2.57 5.66
CA PRO A 213 -23.85 -3.64 4.76
C PRO A 213 -24.41 -3.08 3.44
N LEU A 214 -23.61 -2.30 2.76
CA LEU A 214 -23.95 -1.71 1.48
C LEU A 214 -23.64 -2.68 0.34
N LYS A 215 -24.46 -2.65 -0.69
CA LYS A 215 -24.22 -3.41 -1.92
C LYS A 215 -23.50 -2.53 -2.94
N ALA A 216 -22.51 -3.09 -3.60
CA ALA A 216 -21.85 -2.41 -4.71
C ALA A 216 -22.86 -2.08 -5.82
N PRO A 217 -22.77 -0.92 -6.49
CA PRO A 217 -23.60 -0.58 -7.63
C PRO A 217 -23.44 -1.63 -8.73
N GLU A 218 -24.52 -2.23 -9.18
CA GLU A 218 -24.52 -3.16 -10.31
C GLU A 218 -24.25 -2.43 -11.63
N TYR A 219 -23.67 -3.12 -12.60
CA TYR A 219 -23.58 -2.61 -13.96
C TYR A 219 -24.98 -2.53 -14.57
N SER A 220 -25.36 -1.35 -15.05
CA SER A 220 -26.64 -1.14 -15.74
C SER A 220 -26.56 0.10 -16.61
N LYS A 221 -26.49 -0.11 -17.94
CA LYS A 221 -26.53 0.97 -18.92
C LYS A 221 -27.76 1.86 -18.70
N LYS A 222 -28.92 1.23 -18.45
CA LYS A 222 -30.19 1.95 -18.22
C LYS A 222 -30.10 2.88 -17.00
N LYS A 223 -29.64 2.38 -15.84
CA LYS A 223 -29.49 3.20 -14.64
C LYS A 223 -28.43 4.30 -14.84
N ALA A 224 -27.33 4.00 -15.52
CA ALA A 224 -26.32 5.00 -15.82
C ALA A 224 -26.92 6.17 -16.63
N MET A 225 -27.68 5.88 -17.69
CA MET A 225 -28.33 6.88 -18.52
C MET A 225 -29.39 7.69 -17.74
N GLU A 226 -30.19 7.03 -16.88
CA GLU A 226 -31.14 7.71 -16.00
C GLU A 226 -30.47 8.74 -15.08
N TYR A 227 -29.34 8.36 -14.47
CA TYR A 227 -28.56 9.29 -13.62
C TYR A 227 -27.93 10.44 -14.41
N PHE A 228 -27.36 10.16 -15.58
CA PHE A 228 -26.83 11.20 -16.44
C PHE A 228 -27.91 12.15 -16.93
N ALA A 229 -29.09 11.65 -17.28
CA ALA A 229 -30.23 12.48 -17.68
C ALA A 229 -30.70 13.42 -16.54
N ARG A 230 -30.73 12.95 -15.27
CA ARG A 230 -31.00 13.79 -14.09
C ARG A 230 -29.96 14.87 -13.92
N ALA A 231 -28.71 14.59 -14.27
CA ALA A 231 -27.64 15.56 -14.25
C ALA A 231 -27.63 16.53 -15.44
N GLY A 232 -28.62 16.42 -16.37
CA GLY A 232 -28.76 17.27 -17.54
C GLY A 232 -28.08 16.77 -18.81
N TYR A 233 -27.51 15.55 -18.78
CA TYR A 233 -26.86 14.94 -19.94
C TYR A 233 -27.81 13.96 -20.60
N ARG A 234 -28.10 14.15 -21.86
CA ARG A 234 -28.94 13.24 -22.68
C ARG A 234 -28.10 12.69 -23.81
N GLU A 235 -28.45 11.46 -24.23
CA GLU A 235 -27.88 10.86 -25.42
C GLU A 235 -28.21 11.78 -26.62
N MET A 236 -27.17 12.24 -27.32
CA MET A 236 -27.40 12.87 -28.61
C MET A 236 -27.71 11.74 -29.58
N GLY A 237 -28.87 11.79 -30.21
CA GLY A 237 -29.20 10.88 -31.31
C GLY A 237 -28.13 10.94 -32.38
N THR A 238 -27.67 9.81 -32.83
CA THR A 238 -26.90 9.70 -34.06
C THR A 238 -27.86 10.04 -35.19
N ASP A 239 -27.79 11.26 -35.74
CA ASP A 239 -28.36 11.60 -37.04
C ASP A 239 -27.67 10.77 -38.13
#